data_c7c96896ffa23532ecc03ad37809e0dd
#
_entry.id   c7c96896ffa23532ecc03ad37809e0dd
#
_cell.length_a   1.000
_cell.length_b   1.000
_cell.length_c   1.000
_cell.angle_alpha   90.00
_cell.angle_beta   90.00
_cell.angle_gamma   90.00
#
_symmetry.space_group_name_H-M   'P 1'
#
loop_
_entity.id
_entity.type
_entity.pdbx_description
1 polymer ?
#
loop_
_entity_poly.entity_id
_entity_poly.type
_entity_poly.pdbx_seq_one_letter_code
_entity_poly.pdbx_strand_id
1 'polypeptide(L)'
;MNLAEYLSPQRIVLLRSRSKTGALRELVDAVCRSAPELDRDKILKAVWERERTVSSWIAPGIAIPHARLTGLRTFLVAVGRSRAGINFDSGDGQPVHMLVLILGDAADVDGHIMLLADVARTVRSSPLVERVLAARSAAEIYKTILSGGEIPRERMTADVFALSRLICEHAVARAREVRARAIMLHVDALGSLDFLPHIPDTIKTILVTRDRAAISGRLAELGPVIQVPFAGLNRATQVTLSMLFGLSQGLFSKKDRVVGIFGVPESGVLDTLMVLDVDREVPTFLPTQNETPLGDIEPPVLERVLHISTELAREGREGRPVGTAFIIGDSEKVMALSQQMVINPFRGYRDEERSILDPSLEETIKEFSTIDGAFVLRGDGVVLSAGAYLRSDKPAAELASGLGSRHAAASAITAQTDAVAITLSQSTGRVSLFKSGQLVLSLERSKE
;
A
#
# COMPACT_ATOMS: atom_id res chain seq x y z
N MET A 1 -8.48 -16.46 -0.69
CA MET A 1 -9.67 -16.76 -1.52
C MET A 1 -9.74 -15.72 -2.62
N ASN A 2 -10.07 -16.11 -3.86
CA ASN A 2 -10.09 -15.18 -4.99
C ASN A 2 -11.54 -14.98 -5.47
N LEU A 3 -12.00 -13.71 -5.53
CA LEU A 3 -13.34 -13.35 -6.04
C LEU A 3 -13.67 -14.03 -7.37
N ALA A 4 -12.70 -14.17 -8.27
CA ALA A 4 -12.89 -14.75 -9.59
C ALA A 4 -13.35 -16.22 -9.56
N GLU A 5 -13.00 -16.98 -8.52
CA GLU A 5 -13.38 -18.42 -8.37
C GLU A 5 -14.88 -18.61 -8.13
N TYR A 6 -15.52 -17.62 -7.52
CA TYR A 6 -16.95 -17.67 -7.14
C TYR A 6 -17.85 -16.86 -8.05
N LEU A 7 -17.28 -16.24 -9.11
CA LEU A 7 -18.02 -15.42 -10.05
C LEU A 7 -18.48 -16.23 -11.27
N SER A 8 -19.64 -15.88 -11.82
CA SER A 8 -20.15 -16.46 -13.07
C SER A 8 -20.67 -15.36 -13.98
N PRO A 9 -20.52 -15.48 -15.32
CA PRO A 9 -21.10 -14.51 -16.27
C PRO A 9 -22.60 -14.27 -16.08
N GLN A 10 -23.33 -15.30 -15.68
CA GLN A 10 -24.78 -15.25 -15.46
C GLN A 10 -25.18 -14.44 -14.23
N ARG A 11 -24.22 -14.19 -13.32
CA ARG A 11 -24.41 -13.41 -12.10
C ARG A 11 -23.86 -11.99 -12.19
N ILE A 12 -23.58 -11.51 -13.39
CA ILE A 12 -23.27 -10.11 -13.66
C ILE A 12 -24.54 -9.40 -14.16
N VAL A 13 -24.93 -8.33 -13.47
CA VAL A 13 -26.20 -7.63 -13.69
C VAL A 13 -25.99 -6.16 -14.01
N LEU A 14 -26.54 -5.70 -15.11
CA LEU A 14 -26.73 -4.27 -15.37
C LEU A 14 -28.06 -3.86 -14.69
N LEU A 15 -27.95 -3.28 -13.50
CA LEU A 15 -29.09 -2.95 -12.66
C LEU A 15 -29.96 -1.88 -13.31
N ARG A 16 -31.27 -2.12 -13.30
CA ARG A 16 -32.31 -1.21 -13.83
C ARG A 16 -32.99 -0.43 -12.71
N SER A 17 -33.11 -1.05 -11.55
CA SER A 17 -33.71 -0.41 -10.39
C SER A 17 -32.84 0.72 -9.84
N ARG A 18 -33.50 1.77 -9.38
CA ARG A 18 -32.89 2.89 -8.66
C ARG A 18 -33.04 2.79 -7.15
N SER A 19 -33.77 1.78 -6.66
CA SER A 19 -34.00 1.54 -5.24
C SER A 19 -33.13 0.40 -4.73
N LYS A 20 -32.71 0.49 -3.48
CA LYS A 20 -31.96 -0.56 -2.76
C LYS A 20 -32.67 -1.91 -2.85
N THR A 21 -33.97 -1.92 -2.55
CA THR A 21 -34.81 -3.13 -2.62
C THR A 21 -34.82 -3.76 -3.99
N GLY A 22 -35.02 -2.96 -5.02
CA GLY A 22 -35.07 -3.45 -6.40
C GLY A 22 -33.74 -4.00 -6.87
N ALA A 23 -32.62 -3.32 -6.54
CA ALA A 23 -31.28 -3.77 -6.89
C ALA A 23 -30.91 -5.10 -6.22
N LEU A 24 -31.24 -5.27 -4.94
CA LEU A 24 -31.04 -6.53 -4.23
C LEU A 24 -31.88 -7.67 -4.84
N ARG A 25 -33.13 -7.40 -5.25
CA ARG A 25 -33.95 -8.38 -5.96
C ARG A 25 -33.31 -8.81 -7.28
N GLU A 26 -32.86 -7.87 -8.11
CA GLU A 26 -32.22 -8.17 -9.39
C GLU A 26 -30.94 -9.04 -9.20
N LEU A 27 -30.16 -8.81 -8.17
CA LEU A 27 -28.98 -9.62 -7.83
C LEU A 27 -29.38 -11.03 -7.38
N VAL A 28 -30.35 -11.15 -6.48
CA VAL A 28 -30.87 -12.45 -6.03
C VAL A 28 -31.49 -13.24 -7.19
N ASP A 29 -32.22 -12.57 -8.06
CA ASP A 29 -32.80 -13.20 -9.27
C ASP A 29 -31.69 -13.75 -10.20
N ALA A 30 -30.54 -13.05 -10.30
CA ALA A 30 -29.41 -13.53 -11.08
C ALA A 30 -28.75 -14.77 -10.44
N VAL A 31 -28.65 -14.81 -9.12
CA VAL A 31 -28.15 -15.98 -8.39
C VAL A 31 -29.09 -17.17 -8.62
N CYS A 32 -30.43 -17.01 -8.43
CA CYS A 32 -31.40 -18.10 -8.59
C CYS A 32 -31.48 -18.60 -10.04
N ARG A 33 -31.26 -17.74 -11.06
CA ARG A 33 -31.12 -18.21 -12.44
C ARG A 33 -29.95 -19.14 -12.66
N SER A 34 -28.83 -18.92 -11.95
CA SER A 34 -27.63 -19.75 -12.05
C SER A 34 -27.62 -20.96 -11.12
N ALA A 35 -28.48 -20.97 -10.11
CA ALA A 35 -28.64 -22.02 -9.11
C ALA A 35 -30.15 -22.19 -8.79
N PRO A 36 -30.91 -22.86 -9.69
CA PRO A 36 -32.38 -22.96 -9.59
C PRO A 36 -32.88 -23.72 -8.35
N GLU A 37 -32.04 -24.51 -7.73
CA GLU A 37 -32.32 -25.25 -6.50
C GLU A 37 -32.46 -24.37 -5.26
N LEU A 38 -32.04 -23.11 -5.35
CA LEU A 38 -32.06 -22.18 -4.23
C LEU A 38 -33.42 -21.48 -4.10
N ASP A 39 -33.88 -21.36 -2.85
CA ASP A 39 -35.10 -20.66 -2.51
C ASP A 39 -34.89 -19.14 -2.54
N ARG A 40 -35.42 -18.50 -3.56
CA ARG A 40 -35.32 -17.07 -3.81
C ARG A 40 -35.77 -16.21 -2.62
N ASP A 41 -36.91 -16.57 -2.01
CA ASP A 41 -37.50 -15.75 -0.96
C ASP A 41 -36.73 -15.88 0.35
N LYS A 42 -36.17 -17.06 0.63
CA LYS A 42 -35.25 -17.25 1.76
C LYS A 42 -33.96 -16.43 1.60
N ILE A 43 -33.37 -16.42 0.39
CA ILE A 43 -32.18 -15.63 0.11
C ILE A 43 -32.50 -14.14 0.30
N LEU A 44 -33.58 -13.67 -0.33
CA LEU A 44 -33.94 -12.26 -0.25
C LEU A 44 -34.22 -11.82 1.19
N LYS A 45 -34.89 -12.66 1.97
CA LYS A 45 -35.14 -12.42 3.39
C LYS A 45 -33.81 -12.31 4.17
N ALA A 46 -32.89 -13.26 4.01
CA ALA A 46 -31.62 -13.28 4.71
C ALA A 46 -30.75 -12.05 4.36
N VAL A 47 -30.69 -11.68 3.08
CA VAL A 47 -29.96 -10.48 2.64
C VAL A 47 -30.56 -9.21 3.25
N TRP A 48 -31.91 -9.12 3.29
CA TRP A 48 -32.60 -7.98 3.89
C TRP A 48 -32.42 -7.89 5.40
N GLU A 49 -32.54 -8.99 6.12
CA GLU A 49 -32.31 -9.02 7.56
C GLU A 49 -30.92 -8.54 7.92
N ARG A 50 -29.92 -8.99 7.15
CA ARG A 50 -28.53 -8.53 7.34
C ARG A 50 -28.36 -7.04 7.02
N GLU A 51 -28.92 -6.58 5.91
CA GLU A 51 -28.79 -5.21 5.43
C GLU A 51 -29.50 -4.17 6.33
N ARG A 52 -30.56 -4.60 7.01
CA ARG A 52 -31.27 -3.76 8.00
C ARG A 52 -30.50 -3.56 9.30
N THR A 53 -29.61 -4.46 9.65
CA THR A 53 -28.80 -4.36 10.87
C THR A 53 -27.75 -3.27 10.74
N VAL A 54 -27.01 -3.28 9.66
CA VAL A 54 -25.97 -2.28 9.32
C VAL A 54 -25.87 -2.23 7.79
N SER A 55 -25.84 -1.03 7.20
CA SER A 55 -25.62 -0.88 5.77
C SER A 55 -24.33 -1.56 5.33
N SER A 56 -24.37 -2.28 4.24
CA SER A 56 -23.20 -2.93 3.65
C SER A 56 -22.40 -2.02 2.71
N TRP A 57 -22.61 -0.71 2.76
CA TRP A 57 -21.75 0.28 2.12
C TRP A 57 -20.35 0.23 2.72
N ILE A 58 -19.30 0.26 1.88
CA ILE A 58 -17.90 0.12 2.31
C ILE A 58 -16.97 1.21 1.80
N ALA A 59 -17.34 1.87 0.70
CA ALA A 59 -16.56 2.93 0.08
C ALA A 59 -17.45 3.77 -0.85
N PRO A 60 -17.05 4.98 -1.26
CA PRO A 60 -17.80 5.81 -2.20
C PRO A 60 -18.25 5.02 -3.44
N GLY A 61 -19.55 4.98 -3.68
CA GLY A 61 -20.16 4.29 -4.81
C GLY A 61 -20.21 2.77 -4.73
N ILE A 62 -19.81 2.10 -3.62
CA ILE A 62 -19.68 0.65 -3.51
C ILE A 62 -20.38 0.09 -2.28
N ALA A 63 -21.14 -1.01 -2.46
CA ALA A 63 -21.70 -1.79 -1.36
C ALA A 63 -21.50 -3.29 -1.58
N ILE A 64 -21.32 -4.04 -0.48
CA ILE A 64 -21.18 -5.50 -0.47
C ILE A 64 -22.32 -6.14 0.35
N PRO A 65 -23.55 -6.18 -0.16
CA PRO A 65 -24.62 -6.93 0.49
C PRO A 65 -24.24 -8.41 0.60
N HIS A 66 -24.49 -9.00 1.77
CA HIS A 66 -24.10 -10.38 2.01
C HIS A 66 -25.06 -11.07 2.96
N ALA A 67 -25.15 -12.40 2.85
CA ALA A 67 -25.92 -13.24 3.75
C ALA A 67 -25.31 -14.63 3.89
N ARG A 68 -25.62 -15.31 5.00
CA ARG A 68 -25.28 -16.70 5.22
C ARG A 68 -26.56 -17.55 5.18
N LEU A 69 -26.49 -18.67 4.46
CA LEU A 69 -27.61 -19.56 4.21
C LEU A 69 -27.24 -20.97 4.66
N THR A 70 -28.11 -21.65 5.33
CA THR A 70 -27.87 -23.04 5.75
C THR A 70 -27.93 -23.98 4.53
N GLY A 71 -26.87 -24.80 4.39
CA GLY A 71 -26.79 -25.82 3.34
C GLY A 71 -26.29 -25.33 1.98
N LEU A 72 -25.70 -24.15 1.92
CA LEU A 72 -25.02 -23.67 0.71
C LEU A 72 -23.63 -24.33 0.62
N ARG A 73 -23.41 -25.16 -0.40
CA ARG A 73 -22.18 -25.96 -0.53
C ARG A 73 -20.94 -25.17 -0.97
N THR A 74 -21.14 -23.99 -1.53
CA THR A 74 -20.08 -23.12 -2.05
C THR A 74 -20.52 -21.67 -2.00
N PHE A 75 -19.56 -20.74 -2.01
CA PHE A 75 -19.87 -19.33 -2.11
C PHE A 75 -20.45 -18.98 -3.47
N LEU A 76 -21.42 -18.07 -3.48
CA LEU A 76 -22.00 -17.50 -4.70
C LEU A 76 -21.82 -16.00 -4.67
N VAL A 77 -21.22 -15.46 -5.72
CA VAL A 77 -21.02 -14.02 -5.87
C VAL A 77 -21.77 -13.52 -7.10
N ALA A 78 -22.51 -12.42 -6.92
CA ALA A 78 -23.15 -11.69 -8.03
C ALA A 78 -22.73 -10.22 -7.99
N VAL A 79 -22.44 -9.64 -9.17
CA VAL A 79 -22.03 -8.24 -9.30
C VAL A 79 -23.07 -7.46 -10.07
N GLY A 80 -23.51 -6.36 -9.49
CA GLY A 80 -24.45 -5.42 -10.09
C GLY A 80 -23.83 -4.06 -10.35
N ARG A 81 -24.06 -3.48 -11.53
CA ARG A 81 -23.64 -2.13 -11.85
C ARG A 81 -24.85 -1.26 -12.20
N SER A 82 -24.98 -0.11 -11.53
CA SER A 82 -25.98 0.92 -11.80
C SER A 82 -25.33 2.18 -12.39
N ARG A 83 -25.76 2.59 -13.58
CA ARG A 83 -25.31 3.87 -14.14
C ARG A 83 -25.91 5.08 -13.40
N ALA A 84 -27.18 4.96 -13.01
CA ALA A 84 -27.91 6.04 -12.37
C ALA A 84 -27.54 6.24 -10.90
N GLY A 85 -26.91 5.22 -10.30
CA GLY A 85 -26.69 5.16 -8.86
C GLY A 85 -27.95 4.72 -8.10
N ILE A 86 -27.74 4.18 -6.91
CA ILE A 86 -28.77 3.65 -6.02
C ILE A 86 -28.59 4.31 -4.66
N ASN A 87 -29.68 4.84 -4.08
CA ASN A 87 -29.65 5.24 -2.69
C ASN A 87 -29.53 3.97 -1.82
N PHE A 88 -28.38 3.79 -1.19
CA PHE A 88 -28.04 2.59 -0.43
C PHE A 88 -27.79 2.88 1.06
N ASP A 89 -28.26 4.03 1.56
CA ASP A 89 -27.97 4.52 2.92
C ASP A 89 -26.45 4.58 3.19
N SER A 90 -25.73 5.09 2.20
CA SER A 90 -24.27 5.27 2.28
C SER A 90 -23.92 6.31 3.33
N GLY A 91 -22.83 6.07 4.09
CA GLY A 91 -22.38 6.98 5.15
C GLY A 91 -21.87 8.34 4.65
N ASP A 92 -21.57 8.45 3.36
CA ASP A 92 -21.16 9.69 2.67
C ASP A 92 -22.32 10.39 1.94
N GLY A 93 -23.53 9.83 1.98
CA GLY A 93 -24.71 10.34 1.28
C GLY A 93 -24.65 10.22 -0.24
N GLN A 94 -23.63 9.60 -0.80
CA GLN A 94 -23.48 9.43 -2.26
C GLN A 94 -24.18 8.17 -2.76
N PRO A 95 -24.64 8.15 -4.01
CA PRO A 95 -25.25 6.97 -4.58
C PRO A 95 -24.25 5.85 -4.80
N VAL A 96 -24.68 4.60 -4.57
CA VAL A 96 -23.92 3.39 -4.88
C VAL A 96 -24.11 3.00 -6.34
N HIS A 97 -23.00 2.78 -7.02
CA HIS A 97 -22.96 2.40 -8.44
C HIS A 97 -22.56 0.95 -8.69
N MET A 98 -21.86 0.33 -7.73
CA MET A 98 -21.43 -1.07 -7.81
C MET A 98 -21.88 -1.83 -6.56
N LEU A 99 -22.58 -2.94 -6.75
CA LEU A 99 -22.98 -3.85 -5.69
C LEU A 99 -22.32 -5.21 -5.91
N VAL A 100 -21.76 -5.80 -4.85
CA VAL A 100 -21.24 -7.17 -4.86
C VAL A 100 -22.00 -7.99 -3.83
N LEU A 101 -22.95 -8.80 -4.26
CA LEU A 101 -23.69 -9.71 -3.38
C LEU A 101 -22.86 -10.97 -3.13
N ILE A 102 -22.67 -11.32 -1.85
CA ILE A 102 -21.96 -12.52 -1.42
C ILE A 102 -22.94 -13.40 -0.61
N LEU A 103 -23.08 -14.64 -1.01
CA LEU A 103 -23.83 -15.66 -0.28
C LEU A 103 -22.87 -16.78 0.12
N GLY A 104 -22.88 -17.18 1.39
CA GLY A 104 -22.03 -18.24 1.95
C GLY A 104 -22.81 -19.21 2.83
N ASP A 105 -22.18 -20.34 3.19
CA ASP A 105 -22.78 -21.27 4.14
C ASP A 105 -22.77 -20.65 5.55
N ALA A 106 -23.86 -20.88 6.29
CA ALA A 106 -23.97 -20.47 7.69
C ALA A 106 -22.94 -21.18 8.59
N ALA A 107 -22.49 -22.37 8.20
CA ALA A 107 -21.49 -23.16 8.91
C ALA A 107 -20.05 -22.68 8.66
N ASP A 108 -19.77 -22.06 7.51
CA ASP A 108 -18.43 -21.56 7.13
C ASP A 108 -18.28 -20.05 7.41
N VAL A 109 -18.13 -19.72 8.70
CA VAL A 109 -18.01 -18.33 9.16
C VAL A 109 -16.67 -17.72 8.72
N ASP A 110 -15.59 -18.45 8.88
CA ASP A 110 -14.23 -17.99 8.57
C ASP A 110 -14.03 -17.76 7.08
N GLY A 111 -14.45 -18.71 6.25
CA GLY A 111 -14.42 -18.56 4.80
C GLY A 111 -15.27 -17.36 4.32
N HIS A 112 -16.42 -17.12 4.96
CA HIS A 112 -17.25 -15.96 4.64
C HIS A 112 -16.54 -14.62 4.95
N ILE A 113 -15.89 -14.52 6.12
CA ILE A 113 -15.12 -13.33 6.50
C ILE A 113 -13.93 -13.13 5.57
N MET A 114 -13.20 -14.20 5.25
CA MET A 114 -12.06 -14.14 4.33
C MET A 114 -12.48 -13.67 2.92
N LEU A 115 -13.60 -14.18 2.39
CA LEU A 115 -14.10 -13.75 1.09
C LEU A 115 -14.58 -12.29 1.11
N LEU A 116 -15.26 -11.87 2.17
CA LEU A 116 -15.67 -10.47 2.35
C LEU A 116 -14.46 -9.53 2.35
N ALA A 117 -13.41 -9.89 3.09
CA ALA A 117 -12.18 -9.10 3.17
C ALA A 117 -11.46 -9.03 1.80
N ASP A 118 -11.41 -10.14 1.07
CA ASP A 118 -10.80 -10.20 -0.26
C ASP A 118 -11.57 -9.37 -1.28
N VAL A 119 -12.90 -9.50 -1.30
CA VAL A 119 -13.77 -8.68 -2.15
C VAL A 119 -13.64 -7.20 -1.80
N ALA A 120 -13.68 -6.85 -0.52
CA ALA A 120 -13.54 -5.46 -0.08
C ALA A 120 -12.20 -4.84 -0.51
N ARG A 121 -11.10 -5.61 -0.43
CA ARG A 121 -9.77 -5.20 -0.92
C ARG A 121 -9.77 -5.01 -2.42
N THR A 122 -10.32 -5.96 -3.16
CA THR A 122 -10.36 -5.95 -4.63
C THR A 122 -11.18 -4.77 -5.17
N VAL A 123 -12.35 -4.51 -4.58
CA VAL A 123 -13.24 -3.43 -5.06
C VAL A 123 -12.88 -2.04 -4.53
N ARG A 124 -11.98 -1.94 -3.55
CA ARG A 124 -11.41 -0.65 -3.16
C ARG A 124 -10.30 -0.18 -4.10
N SER A 125 -9.77 -1.03 -4.96
CA SER A 125 -8.82 -0.61 -5.97
C SER A 125 -9.51 0.24 -7.03
N SER A 126 -9.20 1.54 -7.06
CA SER A 126 -9.83 2.54 -7.95
C SER A 126 -9.88 2.10 -9.42
N PRO A 127 -8.80 1.52 -10.02
CA PRO A 127 -8.82 1.16 -11.44
C PRO A 127 -9.84 0.08 -11.81
N LEU A 128 -10.07 -0.91 -10.93
CA LEU A 128 -11.07 -1.95 -11.19
C LEU A 128 -12.48 -1.36 -11.22
N VAL A 129 -12.80 -0.55 -10.21
CA VAL A 129 -14.12 0.06 -10.07
C VAL A 129 -14.43 0.98 -11.24
N GLU A 130 -13.52 1.89 -11.59
CA GLU A 130 -13.69 2.80 -12.72
C GLU A 130 -13.98 2.04 -14.01
N ARG A 131 -13.28 0.93 -14.26
CA ARG A 131 -13.47 0.09 -15.43
C ARG A 131 -14.80 -0.66 -15.41
N VAL A 132 -15.21 -1.18 -14.25
CA VAL A 132 -16.53 -1.81 -14.08
C VAL A 132 -17.64 -0.78 -14.33
N LEU A 133 -17.47 0.45 -13.86
CA LEU A 133 -18.44 1.53 -14.08
C LEU A 133 -18.48 1.98 -15.54
N ALA A 134 -17.35 2.02 -16.23
CA ALA A 134 -17.23 2.37 -17.64
C ALA A 134 -17.73 1.25 -18.59
N ALA A 135 -17.77 0.00 -18.14
CA ALA A 135 -18.13 -1.16 -18.96
C ALA A 135 -19.52 -1.02 -19.58
N ARG A 136 -19.66 -1.46 -20.83
CA ARG A 136 -20.90 -1.32 -21.63
C ARG A 136 -21.80 -2.55 -21.55
N SER A 137 -21.25 -3.70 -21.12
CA SER A 137 -21.96 -4.98 -21.06
C SER A 137 -21.60 -5.79 -19.83
N ALA A 138 -22.46 -6.75 -19.45
CA ALA A 138 -22.17 -7.71 -18.38
C ALA A 138 -20.94 -8.58 -18.69
N ALA A 139 -20.72 -8.93 -19.95
CA ALA A 139 -19.56 -9.70 -20.37
C ALA A 139 -18.25 -8.90 -20.18
N GLU A 140 -18.29 -7.61 -20.42
CA GLU A 140 -17.14 -6.71 -20.18
C GLU A 140 -16.84 -6.56 -18.69
N ILE A 141 -17.86 -6.41 -17.84
CA ILE A 141 -17.72 -6.41 -16.38
C ILE A 141 -17.06 -7.71 -15.90
N TYR A 142 -17.59 -8.85 -16.36
CA TYR A 142 -17.06 -10.16 -15.99
C TYR A 142 -15.57 -10.31 -16.33
N LYS A 143 -15.20 -9.98 -17.58
CA LYS A 143 -13.79 -10.00 -18.03
C LYS A 143 -12.91 -9.06 -17.18
N THR A 144 -13.40 -7.87 -16.88
CA THR A 144 -12.69 -6.88 -16.06
C THR A 144 -12.38 -7.39 -14.66
N ILE A 145 -13.34 -8.07 -14.02
CA ILE A 145 -13.14 -8.64 -12.68
C ILE A 145 -12.19 -9.84 -12.73
N LEU A 146 -12.31 -10.71 -13.73
CA LEU A 146 -11.43 -11.88 -13.88
C LEU A 146 -9.97 -11.48 -14.11
N SER A 147 -9.72 -10.37 -14.80
CA SER A 147 -8.38 -9.85 -15.01
C SER A 147 -7.81 -9.13 -13.77
N GLY A 148 -8.50 -9.14 -12.63
CA GLY A 148 -8.07 -8.44 -11.41
C GLY A 148 -7.96 -6.92 -11.57
N GLY A 149 -8.59 -6.36 -12.61
CA GLY A 149 -8.40 -4.97 -12.99
C GLY A 149 -7.19 -4.76 -13.90
N GLU A 150 -6.44 -5.80 -14.26
CA GLU A 150 -5.42 -5.71 -15.31
C GLU A 150 -6.06 -5.20 -16.61
N ILE A 151 -5.40 -4.27 -17.26
CA ILE A 151 -5.82 -3.80 -18.59
C ILE A 151 -5.73 -4.99 -19.54
N PRO A 152 -6.84 -5.46 -20.17
CA PRO A 152 -6.74 -6.51 -21.17
C PRO A 152 -5.73 -6.08 -22.23
N ARG A 153 -4.78 -6.96 -22.57
CA ARG A 153 -3.74 -6.71 -23.59
C ARG A 153 -4.32 -6.15 -24.90
N GLU A 154 -5.57 -6.47 -25.21
CA GLU A 154 -6.29 -6.02 -26.43
C GLU A 154 -6.67 -4.53 -26.43
N ARG A 155 -6.60 -3.81 -25.30
CA ARG A 155 -6.95 -2.38 -25.19
C ARG A 155 -5.80 -1.44 -24.83
N MET A 156 -4.61 -1.95 -24.64
CA MET A 156 -3.44 -1.08 -24.71
C MET A 156 -3.29 -0.67 -26.16
N THR A 157 -3.69 0.55 -26.48
CA THR A 157 -3.55 1.08 -27.83
C THR A 157 -2.09 1.01 -28.25
N ALA A 158 -1.81 0.80 -29.53
CA ALA A 158 -0.44 0.81 -30.06
C ALA A 158 0.34 2.04 -29.59
N ASP A 159 -0.35 3.15 -29.36
CA ASP A 159 0.20 4.43 -28.87
C ASP A 159 0.75 4.33 -27.43
N VAL A 160 0.11 3.56 -26.54
CA VAL A 160 0.55 3.38 -25.14
C VAL A 160 1.85 2.55 -25.09
N PHE A 161 1.91 1.48 -25.86
CA PHE A 161 3.15 0.71 -26.03
C PHE A 161 4.26 1.55 -26.68
N ALA A 162 3.91 2.34 -27.69
CA ALA A 162 4.85 3.21 -28.37
C ALA A 162 5.46 4.25 -27.43
N LEU A 163 4.65 4.87 -26.54
CA LEU A 163 5.14 5.84 -25.56
C LEU A 163 6.08 5.19 -24.55
N SER A 164 5.67 4.09 -23.90
CA SER A 164 6.51 3.38 -22.93
C SER A 164 7.83 2.90 -23.54
N ARG A 165 7.77 2.38 -24.77
CA ARG A 165 8.95 1.98 -25.53
C ARG A 165 9.88 3.15 -25.80
N LEU A 166 9.34 4.28 -26.29
CA LEU A 166 10.09 5.51 -26.56
C LEU A 166 10.78 6.03 -25.31
N ILE A 167 10.07 6.09 -24.18
CA ILE A 167 10.65 6.49 -22.88
C ILE A 167 11.79 5.57 -22.47
N CYS A 168 11.64 4.26 -22.62
CA CYS A 168 12.70 3.30 -22.29
C CYS A 168 13.91 3.43 -23.23
N GLU A 169 13.71 3.62 -24.54
CA GLU A 169 14.78 3.84 -25.52
C GLU A 169 15.56 5.12 -25.19
N HIS A 170 14.85 6.21 -24.88
CA HIS A 170 15.46 7.46 -24.44
C HIS A 170 16.19 7.32 -23.09
N ALA A 171 15.67 6.51 -22.17
CA ALA A 171 16.33 6.26 -20.89
C ALA A 171 17.68 5.55 -21.08
N VAL A 172 17.73 4.54 -21.95
CA VAL A 172 18.98 3.84 -22.28
C VAL A 172 20.00 4.79 -22.94
N ALA A 173 19.54 5.60 -23.91
CA ALA A 173 20.39 6.59 -24.56
C ALA A 173 20.94 7.61 -23.55
N ARG A 174 20.06 8.14 -22.70
CA ARG A 174 20.41 9.13 -21.69
C ARG A 174 21.35 8.55 -20.63
N ALA A 175 21.11 7.31 -20.18
CA ALA A 175 21.98 6.63 -19.24
C ALA A 175 23.44 6.53 -19.74
N ARG A 176 23.60 6.25 -21.04
CA ARG A 176 24.95 6.23 -21.68
C ARG A 176 25.60 7.61 -21.71
N GLU A 177 24.86 8.64 -22.15
CA GLU A 177 25.38 10.01 -22.25
C GLU A 177 25.83 10.57 -20.89
N VAL A 178 25.02 10.39 -19.84
CA VAL A 178 25.32 10.89 -18.50
C VAL A 178 26.22 9.95 -17.70
N ARG A 179 26.62 8.81 -18.29
CA ARG A 179 27.39 7.73 -17.64
C ARG A 179 26.70 7.26 -16.36
N ALA A 180 25.38 7.05 -16.42
CA ALA A 180 24.62 6.58 -15.28
C ALA A 180 25.09 5.19 -14.85
N ARG A 181 25.14 4.98 -13.52
CA ARG A 181 25.48 3.71 -12.89
C ARG A 181 24.41 2.65 -13.11
N ALA A 182 23.14 3.10 -13.12
CA ALA A 182 21.98 2.21 -13.24
C ALA A 182 20.79 2.91 -13.89
N ILE A 183 19.86 2.08 -14.38
CA ILE A 183 18.49 2.47 -14.71
C ILE A 183 17.57 1.89 -13.64
N MET A 184 16.79 2.73 -12.98
CA MET A 184 15.71 2.34 -12.08
C MET A 184 14.39 2.27 -12.85
N LEU A 185 13.77 1.10 -12.89
CA LEU A 185 12.52 0.84 -13.59
C LEU A 185 11.40 0.58 -12.58
N HIS A 186 10.42 1.50 -12.52
CA HIS A 186 9.24 1.36 -11.67
C HIS A 186 8.22 0.45 -12.36
N VAL A 187 8.22 -0.82 -11.98
CA VAL A 187 7.49 -1.88 -12.69
C VAL A 187 6.00 -1.92 -12.39
N ASP A 188 5.54 -1.30 -11.32
CA ASP A 188 4.11 -1.24 -10.97
C ASP A 188 3.26 -0.47 -11.99
N ALA A 189 3.91 0.35 -12.83
CA ALA A 189 3.26 1.04 -13.93
C ALA A 189 3.14 0.17 -15.19
N LEU A 190 3.82 -0.99 -15.23
CA LEU A 190 3.90 -1.81 -16.43
C LEU A 190 2.66 -2.70 -16.60
N GLY A 191 2.03 -2.65 -17.76
CA GLY A 191 1.00 -3.61 -18.19
C GLY A 191 1.55 -4.82 -18.93
N SER A 192 2.77 -4.73 -19.51
CA SER A 192 3.48 -5.81 -20.21
C SER A 192 4.97 -5.49 -20.27
N LEU A 193 5.79 -6.53 -20.42
CA LEU A 193 7.25 -6.41 -20.63
C LEU A 193 7.66 -6.47 -22.11
N ASP A 194 6.72 -6.72 -23.00
CA ASP A 194 7.02 -7.01 -24.43
C ASP A 194 7.60 -5.82 -25.16
N PHE A 195 7.46 -4.60 -24.60
CA PHE A 195 8.01 -3.37 -25.18
C PHE A 195 9.36 -2.94 -24.60
N LEU A 196 9.84 -3.60 -23.53
CA LEU A 196 11.13 -3.22 -22.96
C LEU A 196 12.24 -3.42 -24.00
N PRO A 197 12.98 -2.35 -24.36
CA PRO A 197 14.11 -2.47 -25.23
C PRO A 197 15.20 -3.29 -24.53
N HIS A 198 16.14 -3.81 -25.32
CA HIS A 198 17.33 -4.42 -24.76
C HIS A 198 18.16 -3.37 -24.00
N ILE A 199 18.21 -3.52 -22.68
CA ILE A 199 19.10 -2.72 -21.83
C ILE A 199 20.47 -3.41 -21.87
N PRO A 200 21.54 -2.71 -22.29
CA PRO A 200 22.86 -3.31 -22.37
C PRO A 200 23.37 -3.74 -20.99
N ASP A 201 24.05 -4.88 -20.91
CA ASP A 201 24.65 -5.41 -19.67
C ASP A 201 25.63 -4.46 -18.99
N THR A 202 26.11 -3.44 -19.72
CA THR A 202 26.98 -2.37 -19.18
C THR A 202 26.23 -1.41 -18.26
N ILE A 203 24.89 -1.41 -18.28
CA ILE A 203 24.03 -0.56 -17.45
C ILE A 203 23.21 -1.46 -16.52
N LYS A 204 23.45 -1.35 -15.22
CA LYS A 204 22.72 -2.11 -14.22
C LYS A 204 21.22 -1.71 -14.24
N THR A 205 20.33 -2.68 -14.38
CA THR A 205 18.89 -2.44 -14.19
C THR A 205 18.52 -2.71 -12.75
N ILE A 206 17.75 -1.81 -12.15
CA ILE A 206 17.23 -1.94 -10.78
C ILE A 206 15.70 -1.84 -10.90
N LEU A 207 15.00 -2.86 -10.44
CA LEU A 207 13.54 -2.87 -10.44
C LEU A 207 13.02 -2.22 -9.16
N VAL A 208 12.00 -1.40 -9.29
CA VAL A 208 11.31 -0.78 -8.14
C VAL A 208 9.85 -1.20 -8.19
N THR A 209 9.35 -1.78 -7.09
CA THR A 209 7.98 -2.29 -6.99
C THR A 209 7.43 -2.14 -5.58
N ARG A 210 6.11 -2.12 -5.47
CA ARG A 210 5.38 -2.20 -4.19
C ARG A 210 5.26 -3.63 -3.68
N ASP A 211 5.21 -4.59 -4.60
CA ASP A 211 5.06 -6.00 -4.29
C ASP A 211 6.18 -6.83 -4.92
N ARG A 212 7.13 -7.23 -4.07
CA ARG A 212 8.25 -8.08 -4.51
C ARG A 212 7.79 -9.45 -5.00
N ALA A 213 6.69 -9.99 -4.46
CA ALA A 213 6.17 -11.28 -4.86
C ALA A 213 5.59 -11.27 -6.29
N ALA A 214 5.19 -10.10 -6.78
CA ALA A 214 4.75 -9.92 -8.17
C ALA A 214 5.91 -10.01 -9.19
N ILE A 215 7.16 -9.88 -8.74
CA ILE A 215 8.34 -9.97 -9.60
C ILE A 215 8.66 -11.44 -9.88
N SER A 216 8.34 -11.90 -11.07
CA SER A 216 8.55 -13.28 -11.50
C SER A 216 9.01 -13.38 -12.95
N GLY A 217 9.48 -14.54 -13.39
CA GLY A 217 9.89 -14.81 -14.77
C GLY A 217 10.96 -13.84 -15.25
N ARG A 218 10.79 -13.31 -16.46
CA ARG A 218 11.76 -12.42 -17.14
C ARG A 218 12.09 -11.15 -16.33
N LEU A 219 11.15 -10.63 -15.50
CA LEU A 219 11.44 -9.48 -14.64
C LEU A 219 12.52 -9.79 -13.60
N ALA A 220 12.46 -10.95 -12.97
CA ALA A 220 13.41 -11.34 -11.94
C ALA A 220 14.85 -11.46 -12.46
N GLU A 221 15.01 -11.68 -13.78
CA GLU A 221 16.30 -11.82 -14.44
C GLU A 221 16.95 -10.46 -14.78
N LEU A 222 16.17 -9.35 -14.78
CA LEU A 222 16.67 -8.03 -15.18
C LEU A 222 17.62 -7.42 -14.17
N GLY A 223 17.46 -7.71 -12.86
CA GLY A 223 18.36 -7.17 -11.86
C GLY A 223 17.78 -7.15 -10.44
N PRO A 224 18.46 -6.50 -9.51
CA PRO A 224 18.03 -6.41 -8.11
C PRO A 224 16.71 -5.63 -7.97
N VAL A 225 15.94 -5.96 -6.94
CA VAL A 225 14.62 -5.41 -6.68
C VAL A 225 14.67 -4.53 -5.42
N ILE A 226 14.24 -3.29 -5.55
CA ILE A 226 13.93 -2.39 -4.44
C ILE A 226 12.43 -2.47 -4.20
N GLN A 227 12.02 -2.83 -2.99
CA GLN A 227 10.64 -2.76 -2.59
C GLN A 227 10.34 -1.39 -1.96
N VAL A 228 9.38 -0.67 -2.53
CA VAL A 228 8.89 0.61 -2.00
C VAL A 228 7.48 0.37 -1.48
N PRO A 229 7.26 0.33 -0.16
CA PRO A 229 6.08 -0.31 0.45
C PRO A 229 4.75 0.43 0.30
N PHE A 230 4.59 1.41 -0.62
CA PHE A 230 3.42 2.30 -0.58
C PHE A 230 2.62 2.39 -1.88
N ALA A 231 1.30 2.21 -1.73
CA ALA A 231 0.31 2.69 -2.69
C ALA A 231 0.09 4.21 -2.48
N GLY A 232 -0.15 4.96 -3.56
CA GLY A 232 -0.55 6.38 -3.49
C GLY A 232 0.58 7.39 -3.27
N LEU A 233 1.85 7.00 -3.37
CA LEU A 233 2.96 7.96 -3.35
C LEU A 233 2.99 8.82 -4.60
N ASN A 234 3.20 10.13 -4.41
CA ASN A 234 3.56 10.98 -5.54
C ASN A 234 4.95 10.61 -6.09
N ARG A 235 5.23 11.00 -7.34
CA ARG A 235 6.47 10.63 -8.04
C ARG A 235 7.73 11.08 -7.30
N ALA A 236 7.73 12.27 -6.72
CA ALA A 236 8.90 12.79 -5.97
C ALA A 236 9.24 11.88 -4.78
N THR A 237 8.23 11.46 -4.02
CA THR A 237 8.41 10.56 -2.88
C THR A 237 8.88 9.17 -3.33
N GLN A 238 8.34 8.63 -4.43
CA GLN A 238 8.82 7.36 -4.98
C GLN A 238 10.29 7.43 -5.36
N VAL A 239 10.73 8.54 -6.00
CA VAL A 239 12.13 8.79 -6.32
C VAL A 239 12.99 8.78 -5.05
N THR A 240 12.64 9.61 -4.06
CA THR A 240 13.43 9.73 -2.82
C THR A 240 13.58 8.41 -2.09
N LEU A 241 12.49 7.62 -1.95
CA LEU A 241 12.54 6.31 -1.31
C LEU A 241 13.37 5.30 -2.12
N SER A 242 13.19 5.27 -3.43
CA SER A 242 13.96 4.36 -4.29
C SER A 242 15.45 4.68 -4.24
N MET A 243 15.80 5.97 -4.19
CA MET A 243 17.17 6.42 -4.04
C MET A 243 17.75 6.06 -2.67
N LEU A 244 16.97 6.29 -1.60
CA LEU A 244 17.36 5.92 -0.25
C LEU A 244 17.64 4.42 -0.12
N PHE A 245 16.71 3.58 -0.57
CA PHE A 245 16.86 2.12 -0.47
C PHE A 245 17.96 1.59 -1.41
N GLY A 246 18.08 2.13 -2.62
CA GLY A 246 19.15 1.74 -3.51
C GLY A 246 20.54 2.09 -2.96
N LEU A 247 20.66 3.23 -2.30
CA LEU A 247 21.88 3.65 -1.62
C LEU A 247 22.18 2.76 -0.39
N SER A 248 21.17 2.45 0.43
CA SER A 248 21.33 1.60 1.62
C SER A 248 21.68 0.15 1.27
N GLN A 249 21.19 -0.35 0.14
CA GLN A 249 21.50 -1.69 -0.38
C GLN A 249 22.81 -1.72 -1.20
N GLY A 250 23.54 -0.60 -1.29
CA GLY A 250 24.80 -0.51 -2.04
C GLY A 250 24.66 -0.71 -3.55
N LEU A 251 23.48 -0.45 -4.10
CA LEU A 251 23.24 -0.61 -5.54
C LEU A 251 23.92 0.50 -6.37
N PHE A 252 24.11 1.65 -5.78
CA PHE A 252 24.86 2.80 -6.27
C PHE A 252 25.44 3.60 -5.09
N SER A 253 26.31 4.55 -5.40
CA SER A 253 27.05 5.34 -4.42
C SER A 253 26.79 6.85 -4.57
N LYS A 254 27.29 7.65 -3.62
CA LYS A 254 27.12 9.11 -3.56
C LYS A 254 27.42 9.84 -4.88
N LYS A 255 28.46 9.43 -5.59
CA LYS A 255 28.92 10.10 -6.82
C LYS A 255 28.23 9.61 -8.08
N ASP A 256 27.35 8.63 -7.96
CA ASP A 256 26.70 8.03 -9.10
C ASP A 256 25.51 8.86 -9.58
N ARG A 257 25.20 8.71 -10.86
CA ARG A 257 23.95 9.11 -11.49
C ARG A 257 23.11 7.89 -11.76
N VAL A 258 21.81 8.04 -11.66
CA VAL A 258 20.83 7.02 -11.94
C VAL A 258 19.78 7.60 -12.87
N VAL A 259 19.32 6.83 -13.84
CA VAL A 259 18.18 7.20 -14.68
C VAL A 259 16.95 6.47 -14.20
N GLY A 260 15.95 7.22 -13.74
CA GLY A 260 14.67 6.68 -13.30
C GLY A 260 13.64 6.72 -14.40
N ILE A 261 12.88 5.63 -14.54
CA ILE A 261 11.74 5.51 -15.44
C ILE A 261 10.50 5.22 -14.61
N PHE A 262 9.50 6.10 -14.70
CA PHE A 262 8.32 6.09 -13.86
C PHE A 262 7.05 6.11 -14.70
N GLY A 263 5.97 5.67 -14.08
CA GLY A 263 4.60 5.83 -14.57
C GLY A 263 3.65 5.88 -13.39
N VAL A 264 2.39 6.17 -13.64
CA VAL A 264 1.35 6.01 -12.63
C VAL A 264 1.14 4.51 -12.41
N PRO A 265 1.22 4.00 -11.18
CA PRO A 265 0.97 2.58 -10.91
C PRO A 265 -0.32 2.10 -11.55
N GLU A 266 -0.30 0.89 -12.12
CA GLU A 266 -1.44 0.25 -12.79
C GLU A 266 -1.95 0.95 -14.07
N SER A 267 -1.31 2.06 -14.49
CA SER A 267 -1.70 2.75 -15.73
C SER A 267 -1.37 1.99 -17.01
N GLY A 268 -0.46 1.04 -16.95
CA GLY A 268 0.10 0.35 -18.11
C GLY A 268 1.10 1.19 -18.90
N VAL A 269 1.48 2.38 -18.42
CA VAL A 269 2.30 3.36 -19.14
C VAL A 269 3.48 3.83 -18.31
N LEU A 270 4.67 3.80 -18.94
CA LEU A 270 5.82 4.56 -18.48
C LEU A 270 5.83 5.90 -19.23
N ASP A 271 5.71 6.99 -18.51
CA ASP A 271 5.50 8.32 -19.09
C ASP A 271 6.54 9.37 -18.65
N THR A 272 7.40 9.01 -17.72
CA THR A 272 8.37 9.93 -17.12
C THR A 272 9.77 9.34 -17.09
N LEU A 273 10.74 10.13 -17.50
CA LEU A 273 12.17 9.86 -17.40
C LEU A 273 12.83 10.95 -16.57
N MET A 274 13.65 10.57 -15.59
CA MET A 274 14.42 11.49 -14.76
C MET A 274 15.89 11.08 -14.69
N VAL A 275 16.79 12.07 -14.76
CA VAL A 275 18.22 11.87 -14.46
C VAL A 275 18.45 12.36 -13.05
N LEU A 276 18.94 11.49 -12.18
CA LEU A 276 19.05 11.69 -10.75
C LEU A 276 20.53 11.67 -10.34
N ASP A 277 20.98 12.74 -9.70
CA ASP A 277 22.28 12.78 -9.02
C ASP A 277 22.07 12.36 -7.56
N VAL A 278 22.69 11.24 -7.13
CA VAL A 278 22.46 10.64 -5.81
C VAL A 278 22.71 11.63 -4.66
N ASP A 279 23.76 12.43 -4.75
CA ASP A 279 24.13 13.39 -3.71
C ASP A 279 23.16 14.58 -3.57
N ARG A 280 22.38 14.86 -4.62
CA ARG A 280 21.36 15.92 -4.60
C ARG A 280 20.01 15.44 -4.11
N GLU A 281 19.67 14.18 -4.44
CA GLU A 281 18.35 13.62 -4.10
C GLU A 281 18.24 13.22 -2.63
N VAL A 282 19.34 12.74 -2.02
CA VAL A 282 19.34 12.25 -0.63
C VAL A 282 20.56 12.76 0.17
N PRO A 283 20.80 14.08 0.20
CA PRO A 283 22.02 14.64 0.78
C PRO A 283 22.23 14.31 2.26
N THR A 284 21.16 14.24 3.03
CA THR A 284 21.18 14.00 4.50
C THR A 284 21.60 12.58 4.87
N PHE A 285 21.46 11.62 3.96
CA PHE A 285 21.86 10.22 4.17
C PHE A 285 23.29 9.92 3.73
N LEU A 286 23.99 10.93 3.23
CA LEU A 286 25.33 10.70 2.71
C LEU A 286 26.36 10.76 3.83
N PRO A 287 27.13 9.69 4.05
CA PRO A 287 28.15 9.65 5.07
C PRO A 287 29.25 10.68 4.80
N THR A 288 29.77 11.23 5.85
CA THR A 288 30.86 12.26 5.77
C THR A 288 32.19 11.68 5.34
N GLN A 289 32.53 10.46 5.68
CA GLN A 289 33.63 9.62 5.13
C GLN A 289 33.53 8.22 5.77
N ASN A 290 33.55 7.16 4.96
CA ASN A 290 33.61 5.75 5.38
C ASN A 290 32.47 5.17 6.20
N GLU A 291 31.35 5.86 6.35
CA GLU A 291 30.16 5.37 7.05
C GLU A 291 29.11 4.85 6.05
N THR A 292 28.31 3.87 6.46
CA THR A 292 27.15 3.44 5.69
C THR A 292 26.05 4.50 5.78
N PRO A 293 25.23 4.70 4.75
CA PRO A 293 24.18 5.73 4.73
C PRO A 293 23.19 5.64 5.89
N LEU A 294 22.97 4.45 6.40
CA LEU A 294 22.05 4.18 7.51
C LEU A 294 22.76 3.90 8.85
N GLY A 295 24.10 4.04 8.93
CA GLY A 295 24.85 3.69 10.14
C GLY A 295 24.79 2.19 10.42
N ASP A 296 24.34 1.83 11.63
CA ASP A 296 24.13 0.45 12.09
C ASP A 296 22.77 -0.14 11.69
N ILE A 297 21.92 0.62 10.97
CA ILE A 297 20.55 0.20 10.63
C ILE A 297 20.56 -0.70 9.39
N GLU A 298 20.01 -1.89 9.54
CA GLU A 298 19.78 -2.81 8.42
C GLU A 298 18.65 -2.29 7.52
N PRO A 299 18.82 -2.27 6.18
CA PRO A 299 17.81 -1.79 5.26
C PRO A 299 16.41 -2.42 5.45
N PRO A 300 16.27 -3.75 5.69
CA PRO A 300 14.96 -4.35 5.94
C PRO A 300 14.23 -3.80 7.16
N VAL A 301 14.97 -3.33 8.17
CA VAL A 301 14.38 -2.73 9.39
C VAL A 301 13.71 -1.40 9.06
N LEU A 302 14.40 -0.54 8.30
CA LEU A 302 13.86 0.74 7.87
C LEU A 302 12.60 0.53 6.99
N GLU A 303 12.68 -0.40 6.04
CA GLU A 303 11.56 -0.78 5.17
C GLU A 303 10.36 -1.24 6.00
N ARG A 304 10.59 -2.09 6.99
CA ARG A 304 9.54 -2.66 7.84
C ARG A 304 8.86 -1.59 8.71
N VAL A 305 9.64 -0.70 9.33
CA VAL A 305 9.09 0.39 10.16
C VAL A 305 8.31 1.38 9.32
N LEU A 306 8.80 1.72 8.14
CA LEU A 306 8.06 2.57 7.19
C LEU A 306 6.74 1.91 6.78
N HIS A 307 6.75 0.60 6.48
CA HIS A 307 5.55 -0.17 6.14
C HIS A 307 4.50 -0.09 7.25
N ILE A 308 4.86 -0.47 8.48
CA ILE A 308 3.96 -0.42 9.65
C ILE A 308 3.43 1.00 9.88
N SER A 309 4.31 2.02 9.80
CA SER A 309 3.93 3.42 10.00
C SER A 309 2.90 3.89 8.98
N THR A 310 3.00 3.42 7.74
CA THR A 310 2.07 3.81 6.67
C THR A 310 0.75 3.07 6.75
N GLU A 311 0.77 1.81 7.13
CA GLU A 311 -0.47 1.09 7.41
C GLU A 311 -1.24 1.73 8.57
N LEU A 312 -0.55 2.09 9.66
CA LEU A 312 -1.14 2.85 10.77
C LEU A 312 -1.67 4.22 10.31
N ALA A 313 -0.97 4.89 9.39
CA ALA A 313 -1.44 6.16 8.82
C ALA A 313 -2.74 5.98 8.04
N ARG A 314 -2.89 4.86 7.30
CA ARG A 314 -4.05 4.55 6.48
C ARG A 314 -5.24 4.05 7.28
N GLU A 315 -5.00 3.10 8.17
CA GLU A 315 -6.04 2.33 8.85
C GLU A 315 -6.35 2.86 10.26
N GLY A 316 -5.36 3.50 10.89
CA GLY A 316 -5.42 3.78 12.32
C GLY A 316 -5.43 2.50 13.15
N ARG A 317 -5.95 2.58 14.36
CA ARG A 317 -6.23 1.41 15.21
C ARG A 317 -7.65 1.51 15.76
N GLU A 318 -8.45 0.45 15.62
CA GLU A 318 -9.87 0.43 16.03
C GLU A 318 -10.68 1.63 15.52
N GLY A 319 -10.41 2.07 14.28
CA GLY A 319 -11.09 3.21 13.67
C GLY A 319 -10.64 4.58 14.19
N ARG A 320 -9.59 4.64 15.02
CA ARG A 320 -9.02 5.88 15.56
C ARG A 320 -7.68 6.20 14.93
N PRO A 321 -7.40 7.47 14.60
CA PRO A 321 -6.08 7.88 14.15
C PRO A 321 -5.02 7.63 15.22
N VAL A 322 -3.87 7.09 14.84
CA VAL A 322 -2.73 6.81 15.73
C VAL A 322 -1.60 7.79 15.45
N GLY A 323 -0.91 8.18 16.52
CA GLY A 323 0.34 8.93 16.42
C GLY A 323 1.43 8.21 17.22
N THR A 324 2.56 7.95 16.58
CA THR A 324 3.69 7.23 17.21
C THR A 324 5.02 7.72 16.67
N ALA A 325 6.12 7.28 17.28
CA ALA A 325 7.47 7.52 16.79
C ALA A 325 8.32 6.25 16.97
N PHE A 326 9.14 5.94 15.97
CA PHE A 326 10.12 4.87 15.98
C PHE A 326 11.51 5.48 15.86
N ILE A 327 12.39 5.18 16.79
CA ILE A 327 13.79 5.62 16.79
C ILE A 327 14.66 4.38 16.56
N ILE A 328 15.43 4.36 15.49
CA ILE A 328 16.12 3.18 14.97
C ILE A 328 17.61 3.45 14.91
N GLY A 329 18.42 2.52 15.41
CA GLY A 329 19.89 2.61 15.44
C GLY A 329 20.43 3.50 16.57
N ASP A 330 21.77 3.52 16.71
CA ASP A 330 22.51 4.18 17.81
C ASP A 330 21.81 3.99 19.18
N SER A 331 21.32 2.77 19.38
CA SER A 331 20.34 2.46 20.42
C SER A 331 20.86 2.70 21.84
N GLU A 332 22.16 2.57 22.08
CA GLU A 332 22.77 2.84 23.39
C GLU A 332 22.65 4.32 23.76
N LYS A 333 23.00 5.23 22.84
CA LYS A 333 22.86 6.67 23.06
C LYS A 333 21.39 7.08 23.16
N VAL A 334 20.53 6.53 22.29
CA VAL A 334 19.10 6.80 22.33
C VAL A 334 18.50 6.36 23.68
N MET A 335 18.83 5.18 24.18
CA MET A 335 18.35 4.69 25.48
C MET A 335 18.86 5.54 26.64
N ALA A 336 20.13 6.02 26.59
CA ALA A 336 20.67 6.94 27.61
C ALA A 336 19.92 8.28 27.63
N LEU A 337 19.42 8.75 26.48
CA LEU A 337 18.61 9.97 26.33
C LEU A 337 17.10 9.71 26.47
N SER A 338 16.70 8.49 26.87
CA SER A 338 15.31 8.10 27.00
C SER A 338 14.91 7.91 28.47
N GLN A 339 13.62 8.09 28.76
CA GLN A 339 13.02 7.73 30.02
C GLN A 339 11.74 6.92 29.79
N GLN A 340 11.63 5.76 30.44
CA GLN A 340 10.42 4.95 30.34
C GLN A 340 9.26 5.67 31.02
N MET A 341 8.15 5.85 30.28
CA MET A 341 6.91 6.48 30.79
C MET A 341 5.95 5.47 31.37
N VAL A 342 5.86 4.31 30.72
CA VAL A 342 5.01 3.18 31.11
C VAL A 342 5.85 1.92 31.21
N ILE A 343 5.34 0.86 31.81
CA ILE A 343 6.06 -0.43 31.86
C ILE A 343 6.38 -0.87 30.42
N ASN A 344 7.65 -1.14 30.13
CA ASN A 344 8.08 -1.57 28.81
C ASN A 344 7.56 -2.99 28.52
N PRO A 345 6.65 -3.15 27.54
CA PRO A 345 6.07 -4.45 27.22
C PRO A 345 7.05 -5.43 26.60
N PHE A 346 8.18 -4.97 26.07
CA PHE A 346 9.20 -5.81 25.41
C PHE A 346 10.32 -6.26 26.36
N ARG A 347 10.28 -5.81 27.63
CA ARG A 347 11.34 -6.14 28.59
C ARG A 347 11.27 -7.60 29.02
N GLY A 348 12.40 -8.30 28.89
CA GLY A 348 12.55 -9.68 29.35
C GLY A 348 12.28 -10.76 28.29
N TYR A 349 11.78 -10.36 27.12
CA TYR A 349 11.70 -11.24 25.95
C TYR A 349 13.07 -11.39 25.29
N ARG A 350 13.30 -12.55 24.66
CA ARG A 350 14.50 -12.80 23.85
C ARG A 350 14.48 -11.92 22.60
N ASP A 351 15.64 -11.67 22.03
CA ASP A 351 15.77 -10.78 20.88
C ASP A 351 14.94 -11.26 19.67
N GLU A 352 14.88 -12.58 19.44
CA GLU A 352 14.08 -13.18 18.36
C GLU A 352 12.58 -12.96 18.55
N GLU A 353 12.08 -12.93 19.80
CA GLU A 353 10.66 -12.77 20.15
C GLU A 353 10.19 -11.33 20.03
N ARG A 354 11.09 -10.36 19.89
CA ARG A 354 10.81 -8.92 19.77
C ARG A 354 11.48 -8.28 18.57
N SER A 355 11.77 -9.05 17.53
CA SER A 355 12.27 -8.53 16.25
C SER A 355 11.13 -7.97 15.43
N ILE A 356 11.25 -6.69 15.02
CA ILE A 356 10.25 -6.04 14.14
C ILE A 356 10.18 -6.69 12.75
N LEU A 357 11.21 -7.46 12.38
CA LEU A 357 11.25 -8.22 11.14
C LEU A 357 10.37 -9.46 11.17
N ASP A 358 9.99 -9.94 12.35
CA ASP A 358 9.01 -11.03 12.49
C ASP A 358 7.61 -10.54 12.12
N PRO A 359 6.98 -11.09 11.07
CA PRO A 359 5.63 -10.70 10.67
C PRO A 359 4.59 -10.89 11.79
N SER A 360 4.78 -11.87 12.67
CA SER A 360 3.83 -12.15 13.77
C SER A 360 3.78 -11.04 14.81
N LEU A 361 4.85 -10.23 14.92
CA LEU A 361 4.92 -9.11 15.87
C LEU A 361 4.18 -7.85 15.37
N GLU A 362 3.79 -7.79 14.11
CA GLU A 362 3.22 -6.59 13.49
C GLU A 362 1.99 -6.07 14.23
N GLU A 363 1.02 -6.94 14.51
CA GLU A 363 -0.19 -6.55 15.23
C GLU A 363 0.11 -6.07 16.65
N THR A 364 1.11 -6.67 17.32
CA THR A 364 1.58 -6.22 18.63
C THR A 364 2.18 -4.82 18.56
N ILE A 365 3.01 -4.53 17.56
CA ILE A 365 3.59 -3.19 17.35
C ILE A 365 2.47 -2.17 17.07
N LYS A 366 1.50 -2.51 16.22
CA LYS A 366 0.36 -1.64 15.92
C LYS A 366 -0.48 -1.35 17.17
N GLU A 367 -0.69 -2.34 18.01
CA GLU A 367 -1.42 -2.17 19.28
C GLU A 367 -0.68 -1.22 20.22
N PHE A 368 0.60 -1.46 20.47
CA PHE A 368 1.40 -0.60 21.33
C PHE A 368 1.71 0.78 20.73
N SER A 369 1.46 1.01 19.43
CA SER A 369 1.55 2.32 18.82
C SER A 369 0.48 3.31 19.30
N THR A 370 -0.53 2.82 20.03
CA THR A 370 -1.55 3.67 20.68
C THR A 370 -1.07 4.27 22.01
N ILE A 371 0.03 3.77 22.56
CA ILE A 371 0.63 4.24 23.81
C ILE A 371 1.45 5.51 23.54
N ASP A 372 1.37 6.49 24.46
CA ASP A 372 2.22 7.67 24.37
C ASP A 372 3.70 7.31 24.56
N GLY A 373 4.55 8.01 23.81
CA GLY A 373 5.99 7.79 23.76
C GLY A 373 6.47 7.19 22.44
N ALA A 374 7.76 6.87 22.40
CA ALA A 374 8.43 6.34 21.22
C ALA A 374 8.78 4.85 21.40
N PHE A 375 8.87 4.15 20.27
CA PHE A 375 9.60 2.90 20.21
C PHE A 375 11.10 3.20 20.03
N VAL A 376 11.94 2.41 20.69
CA VAL A 376 13.39 2.41 20.48
C VAL A 376 13.78 1.04 19.94
N LEU A 377 14.42 1.03 18.76
CA LEU A 377 14.84 -0.17 18.07
C LEU A 377 16.36 -0.18 17.89
N ARG A 378 16.96 -1.34 18.05
CA ARG A 378 18.33 -1.61 17.62
C ARG A 378 18.39 -1.64 16.08
N GLY A 379 19.55 -1.41 15.50
CA GLY A 379 19.73 -1.36 14.05
C GLY A 379 19.34 -2.64 13.30
N ASP A 380 19.40 -3.80 13.96
CA ASP A 380 18.98 -5.12 13.46
C ASP A 380 17.48 -5.41 13.66
N GLY A 381 16.71 -4.43 14.16
CA GLY A 381 15.26 -4.52 14.30
C GLY A 381 14.74 -5.03 15.63
N VAL A 382 15.60 -5.30 16.60
CA VAL A 382 15.16 -5.69 17.94
C VAL A 382 14.50 -4.50 18.64
N VAL A 383 13.26 -4.65 19.09
CA VAL A 383 12.52 -3.64 19.84
C VAL A 383 13.03 -3.64 21.29
N LEU A 384 13.71 -2.57 21.69
CA LEU A 384 14.26 -2.42 23.03
C LEU A 384 13.24 -1.84 24.01
N SER A 385 12.41 -0.90 23.53
CA SER A 385 11.43 -0.21 24.36
C SER A 385 10.24 0.27 23.53
N ALA A 386 9.06 0.32 24.17
CA ALA A 386 7.91 1.10 23.73
C ALA A 386 7.46 2.01 24.88
N GLY A 387 6.84 3.15 24.56
CA GLY A 387 6.42 4.15 25.54
C GLY A 387 7.59 4.90 26.19
N ALA A 388 8.66 5.16 25.42
CA ALA A 388 9.81 5.92 25.88
C ALA A 388 9.61 7.42 25.64
N TYR A 389 9.86 8.23 26.64
CA TYR A 389 10.01 9.69 26.53
C TYR A 389 11.43 10.02 26.09
N LEU A 390 11.57 10.77 25.02
CA LEU A 390 12.87 11.21 24.50
C LEU A 390 13.27 12.53 25.15
N ARG A 391 14.37 12.53 25.88
CA ARG A 391 14.96 13.74 26.46
C ARG A 391 15.88 14.39 25.42
N SER A 392 15.82 15.68 25.32
CA SER A 392 16.74 16.45 24.49
C SER A 392 17.16 17.69 25.23
N ASP A 393 18.47 17.86 25.39
CA ASP A 393 19.07 19.08 25.95
C ASP A 393 19.23 20.16 24.90
N LYS A 394 19.04 19.84 23.62
CA LYS A 394 19.11 20.78 22.50
C LYS A 394 17.71 21.14 22.02
N PRO A 395 17.45 22.44 21.76
CA PRO A 395 16.21 22.82 21.10
C PRO A 395 16.10 22.10 19.76
N ALA A 396 14.88 21.65 19.42
CA ALA A 396 14.60 21.18 18.07
C ALA A 396 15.03 22.28 17.08
N ALA A 397 15.72 21.90 16.00
CA ALA A 397 15.97 22.82 14.90
C ALA A 397 14.66 23.50 14.53
N GLU A 398 14.70 24.74 14.01
CA GLU A 398 13.49 25.47 13.59
C GLU A 398 12.67 24.62 12.63
N LEU A 399 11.78 23.83 13.19
CA LEU A 399 10.83 23.03 12.42
C LEU A 399 9.75 23.96 11.89
N ALA A 400 9.32 23.71 10.67
CA ALA A 400 8.19 24.45 10.09
C ALA A 400 7.02 24.46 11.08
N SER A 401 6.41 25.63 11.28
CA SER A 401 5.26 25.81 12.18
C SER A 401 4.13 24.83 11.80
N GLY A 402 3.64 24.06 12.78
CA GLY A 402 2.59 23.05 12.57
C GLY A 402 3.03 21.60 12.73
N LEU A 403 4.30 21.34 13.01
CA LEU A 403 4.80 20.01 13.37
C LEU A 403 4.64 19.78 14.90
N GLY A 404 3.99 18.66 15.27
CA GLY A 404 3.68 18.33 16.67
C GLY A 404 4.90 17.89 17.50
N SER A 405 4.66 17.66 18.81
CA SER A 405 5.69 17.29 19.81
C SER A 405 6.55 16.07 19.41
N ARG A 406 5.96 15.05 18.75
CA ARG A 406 6.70 13.87 18.28
C ARG A 406 7.71 14.22 17.19
N HIS A 407 7.38 15.14 16.29
CA HIS A 407 8.31 15.62 15.26
C HIS A 407 9.48 16.40 15.89
N ALA A 408 9.18 17.26 16.87
CA ALA A 408 10.20 17.99 17.61
C ALA A 408 11.15 17.04 18.35
N ALA A 409 10.61 16.03 19.03
CA ALA A 409 11.41 15.01 19.71
C ALA A 409 12.26 14.19 18.74
N ALA A 410 11.72 13.81 17.57
CA ALA A 410 12.42 13.08 16.54
C ALA A 410 13.58 13.90 15.93
N SER A 411 13.35 15.19 15.62
CA SER A 411 14.39 16.09 15.17
C SER A 411 15.48 16.24 16.23
N ALA A 412 15.11 16.48 17.49
CA ALA A 412 16.04 16.70 18.58
C ALA A 412 16.90 15.47 18.91
N ILE A 413 16.32 14.26 18.94
CA ILE A 413 17.08 13.04 19.22
C ILE A 413 18.04 12.70 18.06
N THR A 414 17.60 12.84 16.81
CA THR A 414 18.44 12.57 15.63
C THR A 414 19.53 13.63 15.42
N ALA A 415 19.40 14.81 16.03
CA ALA A 415 20.47 15.82 16.06
C ALA A 415 21.59 15.50 17.06
N GLN A 416 21.36 14.57 17.99
CA GLN A 416 22.30 14.20 19.06
C GLN A 416 22.83 12.77 18.92
N THR A 417 22.22 11.97 18.04
CA THR A 417 22.53 10.55 17.83
C THR A 417 22.63 10.26 16.36
N ASP A 418 23.24 9.13 16.02
CA ASP A 418 23.27 8.63 14.64
C ASP A 418 22.01 7.85 14.25
N ALA A 419 20.98 7.87 15.09
CA ALA A 419 19.70 7.22 14.83
C ALA A 419 18.93 7.86 13.67
N VAL A 420 18.00 7.09 13.12
CA VAL A 420 16.93 7.55 12.23
C VAL A 420 15.62 7.55 13.03
N ALA A 421 14.79 8.56 12.87
CA ALA A 421 13.49 8.60 13.50
C ALA A 421 12.39 8.67 12.44
N ILE A 422 11.37 7.82 12.61
CA ILE A 422 10.13 7.83 11.81
C ILE A 422 8.99 8.23 12.73
N THR A 423 8.24 9.25 12.37
CA THR A 423 7.08 9.73 13.13
C THR A 423 5.81 9.61 12.34
N LEU A 424 4.74 9.21 13.00
CA LEU A 424 3.38 9.24 12.48
C LEU A 424 2.58 10.31 13.22
N SER A 425 2.03 11.25 12.46
CA SER A 425 1.17 12.31 12.99
C SER A 425 -0.26 11.80 13.17
N GLN A 426 -0.78 11.87 14.38
CA GLN A 426 -2.16 11.47 14.68
C GLN A 426 -3.19 12.34 13.95
N SER A 427 -2.93 13.66 13.85
CA SER A 427 -3.89 14.61 13.29
C SER A 427 -3.96 14.61 11.76
N THR A 428 -2.82 14.35 11.10
CA THR A 428 -2.72 14.43 9.63
C THR A 428 -2.52 13.09 8.93
N GLY A 429 -2.15 12.03 9.67
CA GLY A 429 -1.71 10.75 9.11
C GLY A 429 -0.38 10.86 8.33
N ARG A 430 0.36 11.95 8.52
CA ARG A 430 1.65 12.17 7.85
C ARG A 430 2.72 11.31 8.50
N VAL A 431 3.46 10.55 7.70
CA VAL A 431 4.65 9.82 8.11
C VAL A 431 5.87 10.66 7.74
N SER A 432 6.74 10.93 8.69
CA SER A 432 7.92 11.78 8.48
C SER A 432 9.18 11.06 8.96
N LEU A 433 10.27 11.17 8.19
CA LEU A 433 11.56 10.58 8.50
C LEU A 433 12.58 11.67 8.79
N PHE A 434 13.29 11.52 9.91
CA PHE A 434 14.32 12.44 10.38
C PHE A 434 15.68 11.76 10.47
N LYS A 435 16.72 12.48 10.07
CA LYS A 435 18.15 12.12 10.25
C LYS A 435 18.95 13.39 10.52
N SER A 436 19.92 13.34 11.43
CA SER A 436 20.80 14.47 11.76
C SER A 436 20.03 15.76 12.11
N GLY A 437 18.88 15.62 12.77
CA GLY A 437 18.01 16.73 13.15
C GLY A 437 17.14 17.30 12.04
N GLN A 438 17.25 16.81 10.81
CA GLN A 438 16.54 17.33 9.64
C GLN A 438 15.42 16.40 9.20
N LEU A 439 14.34 17.00 8.68
CA LEU A 439 13.29 16.28 7.99
C LEU A 439 13.79 15.88 6.58
N VAL A 440 13.92 14.59 6.35
CA VAL A 440 14.43 14.04 5.09
C VAL A 440 13.30 13.68 4.13
N LEU A 441 12.23 13.12 4.68
CA LEU A 441 11.11 12.61 3.92
C LEU A 441 9.81 12.89 4.66
N SER A 442 8.79 13.30 3.91
CA SER A 442 7.43 13.47 4.41
C SER A 442 6.45 12.80 3.45
N LEU A 443 5.77 11.78 3.96
CA LEU A 443 4.73 11.04 3.24
C LEU A 443 3.39 11.60 3.69
N GLU A 444 2.69 12.27 2.79
CA GLU A 444 1.33 12.72 3.06
C GLU A 444 0.34 11.58 2.77
N ARG A 445 -0.67 11.47 3.61
CA ARG A 445 -1.81 10.61 3.32
C ARG A 445 -2.44 11.08 2.01
N SER A 446 -2.43 10.22 0.97
CA SER A 446 -3.26 10.49 -0.20
C SER A 446 -4.69 10.70 0.27
N LYS A 447 -5.26 11.87 0.03
CA LYS A 447 -6.71 12.05 0.13
C LYS A 447 -7.29 11.26 -1.04
N GLU A 448 -7.68 10.00 -0.76
CA GLU A 448 -8.59 9.27 -1.63
C GLU A 448 -9.98 9.88 -1.59
#